data_2cbbd7792a63f42ebad33ffe1e56a483
#
_entry.id   2cbbd7792a63f42ebad33ffe1e56a483
#
_cell.length_a   1.000
_cell.length_b   1.000
_cell.length_c   1.000
_cell.angle_alpha   90.00
_cell.angle_beta   90.00
_cell.angle_gamma   90.00
#
_symmetry.space_group_name_H-M   'P 1'
#
loop_
_entity.id
_entity.type
_entity.pdbx_description
1 polymer ?
#
loop_
_entity_poly.entity_id
_entity_poly.type
_entity_poly.pdbx_seq_one_letter_code
_entity_poly.pdbx_strand_id
1 'polypeptide(L)'
;ISLEDAVKGVTEKIAIPSLESCSKCAGSGAKEGSSPVTCGTCGGAGQVRTQQGFFSVAQTCRQCSGSGQVIKDPCAVCRGQGRVENRKTLSVKIPAGVDSGDRIRLSGEGEAGFNGGPSGDLFVQIKVLPHDVFERDGRHLYCEAPISFIDASLGGEIQIPTLDGKVKIKIPEGTQTGKLFRLRGKGISPIRGGSKGDLLCRAVIETPQNLTKDQKKILQEFQHSINNNKNHNPLKH
;
A
#
# COMPACT_ATOMS: atom_id res chain seq x y z
N ILE A 1 3.37 4.95 0.71
CA ILE A 1 4.45 5.19 -0.25
C ILE A 1 3.89 5.83 -1.51
N SER A 2 4.72 6.55 -2.27
CA SER A 2 4.35 7.09 -3.58
C SER A 2 4.20 5.99 -4.64
N LEU A 3 3.59 6.32 -5.79
CA LEU A 3 3.49 5.40 -6.92
C LEU A 3 4.88 5.06 -7.49
N GLU A 4 5.78 6.04 -7.55
CA GLU A 4 7.15 5.88 -8.04
C GLU A 4 7.96 4.94 -7.15
N ASP A 5 7.82 5.07 -5.83
CA ASP A 5 8.47 4.19 -4.86
C ASP A 5 7.94 2.76 -4.97
N ALA A 6 6.62 2.62 -5.13
CA ALA A 6 6.00 1.32 -5.35
C ALA A 6 6.49 0.63 -6.64
N VAL A 7 6.76 1.41 -7.69
CA VAL A 7 7.24 0.88 -8.98
C VAL A 7 8.73 0.55 -8.95
N LYS A 8 9.56 1.39 -8.32
CA LYS A 8 11.02 1.23 -8.29
C LYS A 8 11.49 0.34 -7.14
N GLY A 9 10.67 0.22 -6.10
CA GLY A 9 11.07 -0.32 -4.82
C GLY A 9 11.82 0.70 -3.98
N VAL A 10 11.61 0.64 -2.67
CA VAL A 10 12.21 1.59 -1.72
C VAL A 10 12.55 0.89 -0.42
N THR A 11 13.46 1.45 0.33
CA THR A 11 13.74 1.03 1.71
C THR A 11 13.30 2.12 2.66
N GLU A 12 12.27 1.82 3.45
CA GLU A 12 11.67 2.76 4.39
C GLU A 12 12.02 2.42 5.83
N LYS A 13 12.22 3.45 6.66
CA LYS A 13 12.42 3.29 8.10
C LYS A 13 11.10 3.58 8.81
N ILE A 14 10.59 2.58 9.51
CA ILE A 14 9.37 2.70 10.31
C ILE A 14 9.72 2.62 11.79
N ALA A 15 9.16 3.51 12.61
CA ALA A 15 9.26 3.47 14.07
C ALA A 15 7.94 2.95 14.64
N ILE A 16 7.99 1.81 15.29
CA ILE A 16 6.82 1.15 15.87
C ILE A 16 6.96 1.00 17.38
N PRO A 17 5.88 1.16 18.15
CA PRO A 17 5.85 0.68 19.52
C PRO A 17 5.85 -0.85 19.50
N SER A 18 6.69 -1.47 20.30
CA SER A 18 6.81 -2.92 20.41
C SER A 18 7.06 -3.34 21.85
N LEU A 19 6.51 -4.47 22.26
CA LEU A 19 6.82 -5.10 23.53
C LEU A 19 8.08 -5.95 23.34
N GLU A 20 9.16 -5.54 23.99
CA GLU A 20 10.44 -6.26 24.00
C GLU A 20 10.62 -7.04 25.29
N SER A 21 11.40 -8.12 25.26
CA SER A 21 11.75 -8.87 26.47
C SER A 21 12.47 -7.96 27.46
N CYS A 22 12.03 -7.96 28.69
CA CYS A 22 12.65 -7.17 29.74
C CYS A 22 14.10 -7.61 29.95
N SER A 23 15.06 -6.72 29.74
CA SER A 23 16.48 -7.01 29.86
C SER A 23 16.91 -7.39 31.28
N LYS A 24 16.19 -6.90 32.32
CA LYS A 24 16.51 -7.19 33.74
C LYS A 24 16.13 -8.61 34.16
N CYS A 25 15.05 -9.16 33.63
CA CYS A 25 14.57 -10.51 34.00
C CYS A 25 14.60 -11.50 32.84
N ALA A 26 15.15 -11.13 31.69
CA ALA A 26 15.23 -11.94 30.50
C ALA A 26 13.85 -12.59 30.11
N GLY A 27 12.76 -11.82 30.28
CA GLY A 27 11.42 -12.27 29.96
C GLY A 27 10.69 -13.07 31.06
N SER A 28 11.35 -13.48 32.14
CA SER A 28 10.74 -14.29 33.22
C SER A 28 9.68 -13.54 34.04
N GLY A 29 9.74 -12.21 34.08
CA GLY A 29 8.91 -11.39 34.96
C GLY A 29 9.30 -11.42 36.43
N ALA A 30 10.18 -12.32 36.84
CA ALA A 30 10.63 -12.44 38.21
C ALA A 30 11.83 -11.51 38.52
N LYS A 31 11.98 -11.12 39.77
CA LYS A 31 13.16 -10.35 40.24
C LYS A 31 14.42 -11.16 39.98
N GLU A 32 15.53 -10.48 39.74
CA GLU A 32 16.85 -11.09 39.60
C GLU A 32 17.20 -11.97 40.82
N GLY A 33 17.58 -13.23 40.56
CA GLY A 33 17.80 -14.22 41.61
C GLY A 33 16.55 -15.01 42.06
N SER A 34 15.38 -14.66 41.55
CA SER A 34 14.15 -15.42 41.79
C SER A 34 13.60 -16.01 40.45
N SER A 35 12.78 -17.04 40.55
CA SER A 35 12.15 -17.68 39.40
C SER A 35 10.64 -17.84 39.61
N PRO A 36 9.84 -17.88 38.52
CA PRO A 36 8.44 -18.23 38.65
C PRO A 36 8.26 -19.60 39.28
N VAL A 37 7.30 -19.73 40.21
CA VAL A 37 7.01 -21.00 40.90
C VAL A 37 5.71 -21.58 40.36
N THR A 38 5.61 -22.92 40.36
CA THR A 38 4.39 -23.61 39.95
C THR A 38 3.20 -23.18 40.79
N CYS A 39 2.08 -22.87 40.15
CA CYS A 39 0.85 -22.45 40.82
C CYS A 39 0.29 -23.58 41.68
N GLY A 40 0.22 -23.37 43.02
CA GLY A 40 -0.28 -24.36 43.96
C GLY A 40 -1.76 -24.74 43.76
N THR A 41 -2.59 -23.84 43.19
CA THR A 41 -4.02 -24.06 42.99
C THR A 41 -4.30 -25.03 41.81
N CYS A 42 -3.54 -24.93 40.73
CA CYS A 42 -3.76 -25.77 39.53
C CYS A 42 -2.62 -26.74 39.28
N GLY A 43 -1.61 -26.81 40.13
CA GLY A 43 -0.47 -27.72 39.96
C GLY A 43 0.32 -27.49 38.67
N GLY A 44 0.30 -26.27 38.10
CA GLY A 44 0.94 -25.96 36.83
C GLY A 44 0.04 -26.10 35.61
N ALA A 45 -1.17 -26.67 35.74
CA ALA A 45 -2.06 -26.91 34.59
C ALA A 45 -2.71 -25.65 33.99
N GLY A 46 -2.63 -24.50 34.66
CA GLY A 46 -3.28 -23.26 34.23
C GLY A 46 -4.81 -23.25 34.32
N GLN A 47 -5.41 -24.40 34.55
CA GLN A 47 -6.85 -24.61 34.63
C GLN A 47 -7.22 -25.43 35.86
N VAL A 48 -8.38 -25.15 36.43
CA VAL A 48 -8.96 -25.91 37.52
C VAL A 48 -10.20 -26.64 36.99
N ARG A 49 -10.28 -27.95 37.22
CA ARG A 49 -11.46 -28.74 36.82
C ARG A 49 -12.42 -28.78 38.02
N THR A 50 -13.63 -28.32 37.80
CA THR A 50 -14.71 -28.40 38.77
C THR A 50 -15.75 -29.39 38.26
N GLN A 51 -16.08 -30.38 39.07
CA GLN A 51 -17.09 -31.38 38.75
C GLN A 51 -18.46 -30.83 39.21
N GLN A 52 -19.39 -30.72 38.28
CA GLN A 52 -20.78 -30.38 38.55
C GLN A 52 -21.66 -31.57 38.10
N GLY A 53 -22.01 -32.43 39.01
CA GLY A 53 -22.72 -33.65 38.68
C GLY A 53 -21.89 -34.60 37.79
N PHE A 54 -22.45 -34.95 36.63
CA PHE A 54 -21.78 -35.83 35.64
C PHE A 54 -20.87 -35.06 34.66
N PHE A 55 -20.81 -33.72 34.74
CA PHE A 55 -20.00 -32.91 33.83
C PHE A 55 -18.77 -32.36 34.54
N SER A 56 -17.64 -32.44 33.87
CA SER A 56 -16.39 -31.77 34.30
C SER A 56 -16.19 -30.50 33.48
N VAL A 57 -16.18 -29.35 34.15
CA VAL A 57 -15.97 -28.04 33.54
C VAL A 57 -14.55 -27.57 33.87
N ALA A 58 -13.74 -27.29 32.87
CA ALA A 58 -12.44 -26.69 33.02
C ALA A 58 -12.55 -25.14 33.04
N GLN A 59 -12.08 -24.51 34.10
CA GLN A 59 -12.04 -23.05 34.24
C GLN A 59 -10.59 -22.55 34.34
N THR A 60 -10.31 -21.40 33.75
CA THR A 60 -8.98 -20.77 33.89
C THR A 60 -8.69 -20.54 35.38
N CYS A 61 -7.52 -20.96 35.81
CA CYS A 61 -7.09 -20.79 37.19
C CYS A 61 -6.99 -19.28 37.55
N ARG A 62 -7.78 -18.86 38.49
CA ARG A 62 -7.81 -17.45 38.92
C ARG A 62 -6.51 -16.96 39.54
N GLN A 63 -5.75 -17.83 40.18
CA GLN A 63 -4.50 -17.46 40.86
C GLN A 63 -3.36 -17.16 39.89
N CYS A 64 -3.24 -17.94 38.81
CA CYS A 64 -2.18 -17.76 37.80
C CYS A 64 -2.70 -17.22 36.47
N SER A 65 -3.98 -16.91 36.37
CA SER A 65 -4.64 -16.39 35.13
C SER A 65 -4.33 -17.23 33.89
N GLY A 66 -4.19 -18.54 34.06
CA GLY A 66 -3.92 -19.46 32.96
C GLY A 66 -2.44 -19.78 32.72
N SER A 67 -1.49 -19.07 33.32
CA SER A 67 -0.04 -19.28 33.08
C SER A 67 0.52 -20.55 33.69
N GLY A 68 -0.14 -21.15 34.67
CA GLY A 68 0.36 -22.30 35.43
C GLY A 68 1.44 -21.94 36.43
N GLN A 69 1.95 -20.74 36.44
CA GLN A 69 3.02 -20.26 37.29
C GLN A 69 2.62 -18.96 38.04
N VAL A 70 3.24 -18.69 39.16
CA VAL A 70 3.02 -17.49 39.96
C VAL A 70 4.39 -16.86 40.28
N ILE A 71 4.48 -15.56 40.08
CA ILE A 71 5.67 -14.77 40.41
C ILE A 71 5.47 -14.21 41.82
N LYS A 72 6.27 -14.67 42.79
CA LYS A 72 6.23 -14.14 44.16
C LYS A 72 6.88 -12.77 44.29
N ASP A 73 8.06 -12.64 43.65
CA ASP A 73 8.83 -11.40 43.64
C ASP A 73 8.90 -10.84 42.22
N PRO A 74 8.02 -9.87 41.86
CA PRO A 74 7.99 -9.33 40.52
C PRO A 74 9.20 -8.46 40.21
N CYS A 75 9.67 -8.52 38.96
CA CYS A 75 10.71 -7.64 38.46
C CYS A 75 10.25 -6.17 38.54
N ALA A 76 11.10 -5.30 39.15
CA ALA A 76 10.76 -3.90 39.34
C ALA A 76 10.59 -3.11 38.02
N VAL A 77 11.24 -3.55 36.93
CA VAL A 77 11.19 -2.87 35.62
C VAL A 77 9.91 -3.21 34.87
N CYS A 78 9.60 -4.49 34.70
CA CYS A 78 8.43 -4.94 33.94
C CYS A 78 7.21 -5.26 34.83
N ARG A 79 7.33 -5.14 36.16
CA ARG A 79 6.23 -5.40 37.12
C ARG A 79 5.58 -6.77 36.96
N GLY A 80 6.40 -7.77 36.67
CA GLY A 80 5.93 -9.15 36.49
C GLY A 80 5.52 -9.53 35.08
N GLN A 81 5.46 -8.58 34.15
CA GLN A 81 5.00 -8.88 32.78
C GLN A 81 6.04 -9.59 31.91
N GLY A 82 7.33 -9.53 32.29
CA GLY A 82 8.43 -10.07 31.48
C GLY A 82 8.77 -9.25 30.23
N ARG A 83 7.95 -8.25 29.89
CA ARG A 83 8.06 -7.42 28.70
C ARG A 83 7.98 -5.94 29.06
N VAL A 84 8.62 -5.11 28.24
CA VAL A 84 8.61 -3.64 28.37
C VAL A 84 8.28 -3.03 27.04
N GLU A 85 7.51 -1.96 27.05
CA GLU A 85 7.22 -1.20 25.84
C GLU A 85 8.44 -0.37 25.45
N ASN A 86 8.86 -0.52 24.20
CA ASN A 86 9.96 0.23 23.61
C ASN A 86 9.60 0.67 22.19
N ARG A 87 10.25 1.72 21.69
CA ARG A 87 10.14 2.13 20.29
C ARG A 87 11.28 1.52 19.49
N LYS A 88 10.91 0.65 18.54
CA LYS A 88 11.84 -0.01 17.64
C LYS A 88 11.80 0.65 16.27
N THR A 89 12.96 1.00 15.73
CA THR A 89 13.06 1.49 14.35
C THR A 89 13.53 0.35 13.46
N LEU A 90 12.71 -0.01 12.48
CA LEU A 90 12.99 -1.08 11.54
C LEU A 90 13.18 -0.53 10.14
N SER A 91 14.12 -1.09 9.40
CA SER A 91 14.34 -0.81 7.98
C SER A 91 13.60 -1.86 7.15
N VAL A 92 12.58 -1.44 6.43
CA VAL A 92 11.72 -2.32 5.62
C VAL A 92 12.08 -2.16 4.16
N LYS A 93 12.58 -3.22 3.55
CA LYS A 93 12.83 -3.26 2.10
C LYS A 93 11.56 -3.61 1.37
N ILE A 94 11.01 -2.65 0.63
CA ILE A 94 9.81 -2.78 -0.18
C ILE A 94 10.24 -3.11 -1.61
N PRO A 95 9.89 -4.29 -2.14
CA PRO A 95 10.28 -4.68 -3.50
C PRO A 95 9.55 -3.84 -4.55
N ALA A 96 10.13 -3.78 -5.76
CA ALA A 96 9.52 -3.13 -6.91
C ALA A 96 8.23 -3.85 -7.35
N GLY A 97 7.21 -3.08 -7.75
CA GLY A 97 5.96 -3.62 -8.27
C GLY A 97 4.88 -3.90 -7.23
N VAL A 98 5.11 -3.59 -5.95
CA VAL A 98 4.10 -3.74 -4.88
C VAL A 98 2.83 -2.97 -5.19
N ASP A 99 1.70 -3.46 -4.66
CA ASP A 99 0.41 -2.79 -4.75
C ASP A 99 -0.19 -2.49 -3.38
N SER A 100 -1.22 -1.65 -3.37
CA SER A 100 -1.99 -1.39 -2.14
C SER A 100 -2.62 -2.68 -1.64
N GLY A 101 -2.42 -2.95 -0.35
CA GLY A 101 -2.89 -4.19 0.29
C GLY A 101 -1.85 -5.29 0.37
N ASP A 102 -0.75 -5.21 -0.36
CA ASP A 102 0.37 -6.14 -0.22
C ASP A 102 0.94 -6.09 1.20
N ARG A 103 1.40 -7.24 1.68
CA ARG A 103 1.95 -7.39 3.04
C ARG A 103 3.36 -7.94 3.00
N ILE A 104 4.23 -7.28 3.73
CA ILE A 104 5.62 -7.71 3.94
C ILE A 104 5.70 -8.29 5.33
N ARG A 105 6.17 -9.55 5.43
CA ARG A 105 6.43 -10.21 6.70
C ARG A 105 7.87 -10.00 7.11
N LEU A 106 8.05 -9.48 8.31
CA LEU A 106 9.35 -9.37 8.97
C LEU A 106 9.38 -10.40 10.11
N SER A 107 10.08 -11.50 9.87
CA SER A 107 10.13 -12.63 10.81
C SER A 107 10.87 -12.26 12.08
N GLY A 108 10.26 -12.55 13.23
CA GLY A 108 10.85 -12.27 14.56
C GLY A 108 10.87 -10.81 14.98
N GLU A 109 10.30 -9.90 14.16
CA GLU A 109 10.27 -8.46 14.43
C GLU A 109 8.97 -7.99 15.13
N GLY A 110 8.08 -8.91 15.43
CA GLY A 110 6.88 -8.68 16.22
C GLY A 110 7.17 -8.54 17.71
N GLU A 111 6.12 -8.52 18.52
CA GLU A 111 6.24 -8.44 19.98
C GLU A 111 6.90 -9.68 20.57
N ALA A 112 7.63 -9.47 21.66
CA ALA A 112 8.23 -10.55 22.45
C ALA A 112 7.14 -11.50 22.99
N GLY A 113 7.39 -12.79 22.93
CA GLY A 113 6.52 -13.79 23.52
C GLY A 113 6.40 -13.66 25.05
N PHE A 114 5.39 -14.29 25.61
CA PHE A 114 5.22 -14.38 27.05
C PHE A 114 6.26 -15.33 27.66
N ASN A 115 6.65 -15.07 28.93
CA ASN A 115 7.54 -15.92 29.72
C ASN A 115 8.86 -16.28 29.01
N GLY A 116 9.44 -15.32 28.28
CA GLY A 116 10.67 -15.55 27.54
C GLY A 116 10.50 -16.35 26.24
N GLY A 117 9.28 -16.50 25.77
CA GLY A 117 8.99 -17.12 24.48
C GLY A 117 9.57 -16.32 23.30
N PRO A 118 9.65 -16.93 22.10
CA PRO A 118 10.16 -16.25 20.91
C PRO A 118 9.25 -15.09 20.51
N SER A 119 9.85 -14.07 19.86
CA SER A 119 9.07 -12.98 19.27
C SER A 119 8.22 -13.46 18.11
N GLY A 120 7.07 -12.84 17.94
CA GLY A 120 6.19 -13.04 16.78
C GLY A 120 6.76 -12.38 15.52
N ASP A 121 5.98 -12.41 14.45
CA ASP A 121 6.29 -11.74 13.20
C ASP A 121 5.56 -10.40 13.10
N LEU A 122 6.19 -9.45 12.44
CA LEU A 122 5.57 -8.18 12.10
C LEU A 122 5.10 -8.21 10.65
N PHE A 123 3.86 -7.82 10.42
CA PHE A 123 3.29 -7.66 9.08
C PHE A 123 3.12 -6.17 8.77
N VAL A 124 3.82 -5.73 7.73
CA VAL A 124 3.73 -4.35 7.23
C VAL A 124 2.84 -4.35 6.00
N GLN A 125 1.70 -3.67 6.09
CA GLN A 125 0.80 -3.52 4.97
C GLN A 125 1.15 -2.26 4.18
N ILE A 126 1.27 -2.42 2.86
CA ILE A 126 1.58 -1.33 1.94
C ILE A 126 0.30 -0.59 1.56
N LYS A 127 0.38 0.73 1.53
CA LYS A 127 -0.63 1.62 0.97
C LYS A 127 0.05 2.55 -0.03
N VAL A 128 -0.26 2.39 -1.31
CA VAL A 128 0.19 3.30 -2.36
C VAL A 128 -0.74 4.51 -2.38
N LEU A 129 -0.16 5.70 -2.35
CA LEU A 129 -0.91 6.95 -2.40
C LEU A 129 -1.44 7.19 -3.82
N PRO A 130 -2.60 7.87 -3.97
CA PRO A 130 -3.06 8.34 -5.27
C PRO A 130 -2.01 9.24 -5.92
N HIS A 131 -1.88 9.15 -7.24
CA HIS A 131 -0.97 9.98 -8.01
C HIS A 131 -1.75 11.00 -8.85
N ASP A 132 -1.25 12.23 -8.99
CA ASP A 132 -1.97 13.34 -9.65
C ASP A 132 -2.24 13.10 -11.14
N VAL A 133 -1.37 12.33 -11.80
CA VAL A 133 -1.42 12.12 -13.27
C VAL A 133 -1.81 10.69 -13.63
N PHE A 134 -1.38 9.72 -12.83
CA PHE A 134 -1.52 8.30 -13.18
C PHE A 134 -2.51 7.59 -12.27
N GLU A 135 -3.40 6.85 -12.88
CA GLU A 135 -4.25 5.87 -12.21
C GLU A 135 -3.68 4.47 -12.48
N ARG A 136 -3.55 3.66 -11.44
CA ARG A 136 -3.01 2.31 -11.54
C ARG A 136 -4.14 1.28 -11.58
N ASP A 137 -4.08 0.37 -12.55
CA ASP A 137 -4.89 -0.84 -12.59
C ASP A 137 -3.97 -2.06 -12.78
N GLY A 138 -3.71 -2.75 -11.70
CA GLY A 138 -2.78 -3.87 -11.66
C GLY A 138 -1.38 -3.49 -12.15
N ARG A 139 -0.98 -4.00 -13.32
CA ARG A 139 0.31 -3.66 -13.97
C ARG A 139 0.21 -2.50 -14.95
N HIS A 140 -0.99 -2.08 -15.32
CA HIS A 140 -1.20 -1.00 -16.28
C HIS A 140 -1.36 0.34 -15.57
N LEU A 141 -0.99 1.40 -16.29
CA LEU A 141 -1.20 2.76 -15.87
C LEU A 141 -2.14 3.45 -16.86
N TYR A 142 -2.96 4.33 -16.35
CA TYR A 142 -3.86 5.17 -17.11
C TYR A 142 -3.51 6.63 -16.85
N CYS A 143 -3.60 7.45 -17.88
CA CYS A 143 -3.51 8.91 -17.74
C CYS A 143 -4.41 9.59 -18.77
N GLU A 144 -4.74 10.83 -18.51
CA GLU A 144 -5.35 11.71 -19.50
C GLU A 144 -4.27 12.46 -20.27
N ALA A 145 -4.46 12.55 -21.57
CA ALA A 145 -3.59 13.26 -22.49
C ALA A 145 -4.38 14.45 -23.07
N PRO A 146 -4.18 15.66 -22.55
CA PRO A 146 -4.78 16.85 -23.13
C PRO A 146 -4.20 17.10 -24.51
N ILE A 147 -5.08 17.25 -25.51
CA ILE A 147 -4.73 17.46 -26.93
C ILE A 147 -5.47 18.69 -27.40
N SER A 148 -4.76 19.61 -28.06
CA SER A 148 -5.44 20.74 -28.66
C SER A 148 -6.40 20.27 -29.77
N PHE A 149 -7.51 20.95 -29.95
CA PHE A 149 -8.43 20.61 -31.02
C PHE A 149 -7.79 20.70 -32.42
N ILE A 150 -6.77 21.55 -32.57
CA ILE A 150 -5.99 21.70 -33.80
C ILE A 150 -5.17 20.45 -34.07
N ASP A 151 -4.41 19.98 -33.07
CA ASP A 151 -3.61 18.75 -33.20
C ASP A 151 -4.49 17.52 -33.37
N ALA A 152 -5.66 17.52 -32.71
CA ALA A 152 -6.63 16.44 -32.88
C ALA A 152 -7.22 16.39 -34.31
N SER A 153 -7.41 17.56 -34.94
CA SER A 153 -7.99 17.71 -36.28
C SER A 153 -6.97 17.43 -37.38
N LEU A 154 -5.78 18.03 -37.28
CA LEU A 154 -4.75 18.01 -38.33
C LEU A 154 -3.70 16.91 -38.13
N GLY A 155 -3.71 16.26 -36.97
CA GLY A 155 -2.63 15.40 -36.53
C GLY A 155 -1.44 16.20 -36.00
N GLY A 156 -0.61 15.56 -35.21
CA GLY A 156 0.54 16.22 -34.58
C GLY A 156 1.36 15.28 -33.71
N GLU A 157 2.22 15.84 -32.92
CA GLU A 157 3.00 15.13 -31.89
C GLU A 157 2.80 15.80 -30.55
N ILE A 158 2.50 14.99 -29.54
CA ILE A 158 2.42 15.44 -28.15
C ILE A 158 3.42 14.72 -27.27
N GLN A 159 3.80 15.36 -26.18
CA GLN A 159 4.63 14.75 -25.15
C GLN A 159 3.78 14.28 -23.99
N ILE A 160 3.83 13.00 -23.68
CA ILE A 160 3.13 12.40 -22.55
C ILE A 160 4.13 12.10 -21.43
N PRO A 161 3.80 12.47 -20.17
CA PRO A 161 4.60 12.06 -19.04
C PRO A 161 4.53 10.54 -18.86
N THR A 162 5.61 9.95 -18.39
CA THR A 162 5.71 8.55 -17.97
C THR A 162 6.49 8.49 -16.66
N LEU A 163 6.45 7.40 -15.94
CA LEU A 163 7.26 7.23 -14.71
C LEU A 163 8.78 7.31 -14.96
N ASP A 164 9.21 7.09 -16.21
CA ASP A 164 10.62 7.13 -16.62
C ASP A 164 11.00 8.42 -17.38
N GLY A 165 10.12 9.46 -17.36
CA GLY A 165 10.32 10.71 -18.09
C GLY A 165 9.21 11.00 -19.09
N LYS A 166 9.49 11.64 -20.22
CA LYS A 166 8.49 12.02 -21.23
C LYS A 166 8.69 11.23 -22.52
N VAL A 167 7.60 10.84 -23.16
CA VAL A 167 7.58 10.13 -24.45
C VAL A 167 6.76 10.92 -25.45
N LYS A 168 7.27 11.09 -26.66
CA LYS A 168 6.52 11.66 -27.79
C LYS A 168 5.63 10.62 -28.42
N ILE A 169 4.37 10.96 -28.65
CA ILE A 169 3.43 10.14 -29.41
C ILE A 169 2.88 10.92 -30.60
N LYS A 170 2.65 10.22 -31.70
CA LYS A 170 2.03 10.77 -32.89
C LYS A 170 0.51 10.67 -32.77
N ILE A 171 -0.15 11.80 -32.94
CA ILE A 171 -1.61 11.91 -32.96
C ILE A 171 -2.07 11.87 -34.42
N PRO A 172 -2.85 10.88 -34.85
CA PRO A 172 -3.46 10.84 -36.17
C PRO A 172 -4.47 11.99 -36.34
N GLU A 173 -4.62 12.48 -37.57
CA GLU A 173 -5.68 13.41 -37.92
C GLU A 173 -7.07 12.82 -37.62
N GLY A 174 -8.02 13.69 -37.23
CA GLY A 174 -9.37 13.28 -36.86
C GLY A 174 -9.47 12.50 -35.55
N THR A 175 -8.46 12.62 -34.65
CA THR A 175 -8.50 11.97 -33.34
C THR A 175 -9.65 12.51 -32.51
N GLN A 176 -10.48 11.63 -31.94
CA GLN A 176 -11.61 11.97 -31.10
C GLN A 176 -11.27 11.87 -29.60
N THR A 177 -12.00 12.62 -28.77
CA THR A 177 -11.95 12.47 -27.31
C THR A 177 -12.28 11.03 -26.90
N GLY A 178 -11.58 10.50 -25.92
CA GLY A 178 -11.75 9.14 -25.44
C GLY A 178 -10.90 8.09 -26.17
N LYS A 179 -10.26 8.43 -27.28
CA LYS A 179 -9.34 7.53 -27.98
C LYS A 179 -8.17 7.16 -27.06
N LEU A 180 -7.89 5.85 -26.96
CA LEU A 180 -6.80 5.32 -26.16
C LEU A 180 -5.54 5.13 -27.00
N PHE A 181 -4.43 5.72 -26.51
CA PHE A 181 -3.09 5.49 -27.02
C PHE A 181 -2.35 4.57 -26.08
N ARG A 182 -1.85 3.46 -26.59
CA ARG A 182 -1.15 2.44 -25.80
C ARG A 182 0.37 2.56 -25.97
N LEU A 183 1.05 2.89 -24.88
CA LEU A 183 2.50 2.90 -24.81
C LEU A 183 2.98 1.59 -24.16
N ARG A 184 3.44 0.68 -25.00
CA ARG A 184 3.86 -0.66 -24.57
C ARG A 184 5.06 -0.60 -23.63
N GLY A 185 5.01 -1.40 -22.56
CA GLY A 185 6.08 -1.51 -21.58
C GLY A 185 6.34 -0.25 -20.73
N LYS A 186 5.39 0.72 -20.72
CA LYS A 186 5.47 1.95 -19.89
C LYS A 186 4.60 1.89 -18.61
N GLY A 187 4.05 0.73 -18.30
CA GLY A 187 3.37 0.44 -17.04
C GLY A 187 4.32 -0.07 -15.96
N ILE A 188 3.84 -0.95 -15.11
CA ILE A 188 4.51 -1.46 -13.90
C ILE A 188 4.99 -2.89 -14.13
N SER A 189 6.17 -3.21 -13.59
CA SER A 189 6.67 -4.59 -13.53
C SER A 189 6.05 -5.29 -12.33
N PRO A 190 5.35 -6.42 -12.50
CA PRO A 190 4.72 -7.10 -11.36
C PRO A 190 5.76 -7.78 -10.46
N ILE A 191 5.48 -7.83 -9.15
CA ILE A 191 6.38 -8.39 -8.11
C ILE A 191 6.77 -9.84 -8.36
N ARG A 192 5.83 -10.64 -8.90
CA ARG A 192 6.03 -12.08 -9.13
C ARG A 192 6.66 -12.41 -10.48
N GLY A 193 7.25 -11.41 -11.13
CA GLY A 193 7.80 -11.56 -12.47
C GLY A 193 6.71 -11.48 -13.55
N GLY A 194 7.14 -11.38 -14.79
CA GLY A 194 6.28 -11.26 -15.97
C GLY A 194 6.60 -10.00 -16.78
N SER A 195 5.84 -9.79 -17.87
CA SER A 195 6.03 -8.62 -18.72
C SER A 195 5.56 -7.34 -18.03
N LYS A 196 6.36 -6.28 -18.18
CA LYS A 196 5.98 -4.93 -17.77
C LYS A 196 4.64 -4.55 -18.41
N GLY A 197 3.77 -3.90 -17.64
CA GLY A 197 2.49 -3.40 -18.13
C GLY A 197 2.66 -2.26 -19.13
N ASP A 198 1.55 -1.70 -19.57
CA ASP A 198 1.51 -0.60 -20.52
C ASP A 198 0.95 0.65 -19.86
N LEU A 199 1.25 1.81 -20.43
CA LEU A 199 0.58 3.06 -20.13
C LEU A 199 -0.48 3.32 -21.20
N LEU A 200 -1.72 3.52 -20.77
CA LEU A 200 -2.89 3.79 -21.58
C LEU A 200 -3.27 5.27 -21.40
N CYS A 201 -3.10 6.04 -22.47
CA CYS A 201 -3.36 7.47 -22.45
C CYS A 201 -4.68 7.76 -23.14
N ARG A 202 -5.65 8.30 -22.43
CA ARG A 202 -6.94 8.71 -22.96
C ARG A 202 -6.84 10.12 -23.54
N ALA A 203 -7.10 10.29 -24.81
CA ALA A 203 -7.20 11.61 -25.43
C ALA A 203 -8.33 12.43 -24.80
N VAL A 204 -8.03 13.64 -24.37
CA VAL A 204 -9.00 14.64 -23.95
C VAL A 204 -8.78 15.88 -24.82
N ILE A 205 -9.74 16.17 -25.68
CA ILE A 205 -9.59 17.32 -26.59
C ILE A 205 -9.99 18.58 -25.86
N GLU A 206 -9.06 19.53 -25.83
CA GLU A 206 -9.26 20.82 -25.21
C GLU A 206 -9.65 21.88 -26.23
N THR A 207 -10.75 22.58 -25.93
CA THR A 207 -11.19 23.73 -26.70
C THR A 207 -10.43 24.97 -26.23
N PRO A 208 -9.84 25.77 -27.14
CA PRO A 208 -9.09 26.95 -26.77
C PRO A 208 -10.00 28.00 -26.13
N GLN A 209 -9.49 28.61 -25.04
CA GLN A 209 -10.16 29.68 -24.30
C GLN A 209 -9.53 31.04 -24.65
N ASN A 210 -10.23 32.14 -24.36
CA ASN A 210 -9.74 33.53 -24.50
C ASN A 210 -9.24 33.89 -25.91
N LEU A 211 -10.00 33.45 -26.92
CA LEU A 211 -9.68 33.74 -28.32
C LEU A 211 -9.68 35.23 -28.65
N THR A 212 -8.69 35.69 -29.42
CA THR A 212 -8.65 37.03 -29.99
C THR A 212 -9.74 37.22 -31.04
N LYS A 213 -9.99 38.51 -31.43
CA LYS A 213 -10.97 38.79 -32.50
C LYS A 213 -10.62 38.10 -33.82
N ASP A 214 -9.32 38.10 -34.17
CA ASP A 214 -8.85 37.48 -35.42
C ASP A 214 -8.98 35.95 -35.39
N GLN A 215 -8.65 35.31 -34.24
CA GLN A 215 -8.84 33.87 -34.07
C GLN A 215 -10.32 33.47 -34.18
N LYS A 216 -11.23 34.28 -33.60
CA LYS A 216 -12.68 34.03 -33.74
C LYS A 216 -13.13 34.11 -35.20
N LYS A 217 -12.59 35.12 -35.96
CA LYS A 217 -12.91 35.25 -37.38
C LYS A 217 -12.47 34.04 -38.19
N ILE A 218 -11.25 33.54 -37.97
CA ILE A 218 -10.72 32.36 -38.64
C ILE A 218 -11.61 31.12 -38.32
N LEU A 219 -12.03 30.95 -37.06
CA LEU A 219 -12.91 29.86 -36.70
C LEU A 219 -14.29 29.99 -37.33
N GLN A 220 -14.83 31.18 -37.51
CA GLN A 220 -16.09 31.40 -38.23
C GLN A 220 -15.96 31.07 -39.74
N GLU A 221 -14.87 31.44 -40.38
CA GLU A 221 -14.57 31.07 -41.76
C GLU A 221 -14.47 29.52 -41.89
N PHE A 222 -13.78 28.88 -40.95
CA PHE A 222 -13.71 27.43 -40.91
C PHE A 222 -15.09 26.77 -40.71
N GLN A 223 -15.93 27.33 -39.83
CA GLN A 223 -17.30 26.88 -39.62
C GLN A 223 -18.13 26.94 -40.90
N HIS A 224 -18.03 28.05 -41.66
CA HIS A 224 -18.71 28.20 -42.95
C HIS A 224 -18.22 27.17 -43.97
N SER A 225 -16.92 26.89 -44.00
CA SER A 225 -16.33 25.87 -44.87
C SER A 225 -16.85 24.47 -44.57
N ILE A 226 -16.98 24.09 -43.29
CA ILE A 226 -17.50 22.79 -42.86
C ILE A 226 -18.99 22.66 -43.17
N ASN A 227 -19.80 23.68 -42.93
CA ASN A 227 -21.24 23.64 -43.17
C ASN A 227 -21.57 23.40 -44.63
N ASN A 228 -20.71 23.82 -45.55
CA ASN A 228 -20.84 23.54 -46.99
C ASN A 228 -20.42 22.10 -47.36
N ASN A 229 -19.78 21.38 -46.45
CA ASN A 229 -19.33 20.01 -46.67
C ASN A 229 -20.31 19.02 -46.03
N LYS A 230 -21.12 18.33 -46.85
CA LYS A 230 -22.15 17.36 -46.42
C LYS A 230 -21.63 16.14 -45.66
N ASN A 231 -20.31 15.95 -45.59
CA ASN A 231 -19.69 14.78 -44.98
C ASN A 231 -19.42 14.95 -43.46
N HIS A 232 -19.61 16.15 -42.91
CA HIS A 232 -19.44 16.37 -41.48
C HIS A 232 -20.77 16.56 -40.77
N ASN A 233 -21.23 15.52 -40.07
CA ASN A 233 -22.43 15.60 -39.24
C ASN A 233 -22.12 15.02 -37.85
N PRO A 234 -21.92 15.87 -36.82
CA PRO A 234 -21.55 15.44 -35.47
C PRO A 234 -22.64 14.59 -34.78
N LEU A 235 -23.87 14.56 -35.29
CA LEU A 235 -24.97 13.78 -34.72
C LEU A 235 -25.09 12.37 -35.33
N LYS A 236 -24.18 11.98 -36.22
CA LYS A 236 -24.19 10.65 -36.88
C LYS A 236 -23.15 9.67 -36.34
N HIS A 237 -22.65 9.91 -35.15
CA HIS A 237 -21.72 8.99 -34.46
C HIS A 237 -22.43 8.28 -33.33
#